data_2786424aa664e9a8e24276d69685b964
#
_entry.id   2786424aa664e9a8e24276d69685b964
#
_cell.length_a   1.000
_cell.length_b   1.000
_cell.length_c   1.000
_cell.angle_alpha   90.00
_cell.angle_beta   90.00
_cell.angle_gamma   90.00
#
_symmetry.space_group_name_H-M   'P 1'
#
loop_
_entity.id
_entity.type
_entity.pdbx_description
1 polymer ?
#
loop_
_entity_poly.entity_id
_entity_poly.type
_entity_poly.pdbx_seq_one_letter_code
_entity_poly.pdbx_strand_id
1 'polypeptide(L)'
;GATTFCQGGSVLLTGNNSPGATYQWVRNGIDIPNANLNSYVATIGGSYTLRVCNLGCCTISPAINVVVDAPPTAVIIPSSVQNICFGSTTTLYASIGLGYQYQWQVNGIDMFGATNNTLTVTNAGIYTVRITKGYCTVYAPSVQVNVQPLPSAVITTSVSPVICQGDSLQITANVAPGYIYQWYYNNTLIPNVSTSSITVSNAGSYKVKITNIFGCVKESNIINVTINPLPIASILPNGATNFCNGQNVVLNANTGVGLTYQWLNNNAPITAATSSTLTVNASGSYAVVVSNANGCVKLSNTIPVIVNPVPVASLTALTSNQFCAGDSV
;
A
#
# COMPACT_ATOMS: atom_id res chain seq x y z
N GLY A 1 -58.65 16.49 16.73
CA GLY A 1 -57.35 16.27 16.11
C GLY A 1 -56.21 16.66 17.06
N ALA A 2 -54.98 16.30 16.77
CA ALA A 2 -53.84 16.71 17.56
C ALA A 2 -53.72 18.24 17.52
N THR A 3 -53.51 18.86 18.67
CA THR A 3 -53.35 20.33 18.78
C THR A 3 -51.88 20.73 18.83
N THR A 4 -50.98 19.80 18.56
CA THR A 4 -49.54 20.04 18.41
C THR A 4 -49.11 19.72 16.99
N PHE A 5 -48.34 20.61 16.35
CA PHE A 5 -47.82 20.44 15.01
C PHE A 5 -46.48 21.18 14.84
N CYS A 6 -45.77 20.87 13.76
CA CYS A 6 -44.52 21.53 13.44
C CYS A 6 -44.75 22.90 12.83
N GLN A 7 -43.80 23.82 13.04
CA GLN A 7 -43.80 25.16 12.41
C GLN A 7 -44.02 25.05 10.90
N GLY A 8 -44.97 25.85 10.39
CA GLY A 8 -45.45 25.79 8.99
C GLY A 8 -46.68 24.89 8.81
N GLY A 9 -47.05 24.10 9.81
CA GLY A 9 -48.29 23.33 9.83
C GLY A 9 -49.49 24.12 10.36
N SER A 10 -50.62 23.47 10.54
CA SER A 10 -51.87 24.05 11.07
C SER A 10 -52.77 23.03 11.72
N VAL A 11 -53.72 23.50 12.51
CA VAL A 11 -54.83 22.69 13.01
C VAL A 11 -56.13 23.42 12.78
N LEU A 12 -57.16 22.67 12.27
CA LEU A 12 -58.52 23.23 12.15
C LEU A 12 -59.21 23.09 13.52
N LEU A 13 -59.58 24.20 14.09
CA LEU A 13 -60.45 24.33 15.26
C LEU A 13 -61.89 24.57 14.81
N THR A 14 -62.85 23.86 15.37
CA THR A 14 -64.26 23.94 15.00
C THR A 14 -65.14 24.13 16.25
N GLY A 15 -66.04 25.05 16.19
CA GLY A 15 -67.11 25.21 17.15
C GLY A 15 -68.42 24.62 16.65
N ASN A 16 -69.40 24.49 17.54
CA ASN A 16 -70.74 24.06 17.17
C ASN A 16 -71.39 25.05 16.25
N ASN A 17 -72.15 24.58 15.25
CA ASN A 17 -72.96 25.45 14.41
C ASN A 17 -74.28 25.79 15.15
N SER A 18 -74.49 27.04 15.42
CA SER A 18 -75.72 27.56 16.06
C SER A 18 -76.41 28.57 15.13
N PRO A 19 -77.63 28.25 14.63
CA PRO A 19 -78.35 29.16 13.72
C PRO A 19 -78.54 30.57 14.32
N GLY A 20 -78.19 31.62 13.60
CA GLY A 20 -78.32 33.01 14.02
C GLY A 20 -77.21 33.51 14.95
N ALA A 21 -76.24 32.67 15.30
CA ALA A 21 -75.13 33.04 16.17
C ALA A 21 -73.99 33.74 15.37
N THR A 22 -73.32 34.67 16.01
CA THR A 22 -72.06 35.25 15.55
C THR A 22 -70.89 34.62 16.31
N TYR A 23 -69.75 34.50 15.68
CA TYR A 23 -68.55 33.83 16.20
C TYR A 23 -67.40 34.83 16.24
N GLN A 24 -66.49 34.66 17.23
CA GLN A 24 -65.22 35.39 17.28
C GLN A 24 -64.16 34.47 17.95
N TRP A 25 -63.15 34.11 17.20
CA TRP A 25 -62.00 33.39 17.75
C TRP A 25 -61.09 34.35 18.51
N VAL A 26 -60.62 33.88 19.68
CA VAL A 26 -59.77 34.60 20.60
C VAL A 26 -58.53 33.78 20.85
N ARG A 27 -57.33 34.41 20.74
CA ARG A 27 -56.05 33.75 21.09
C ARG A 27 -55.40 34.53 22.24
N ASN A 28 -55.03 33.81 23.30
CA ASN A 28 -54.42 34.34 24.51
C ASN A 28 -55.19 35.56 25.06
N GLY A 29 -56.54 35.50 25.02
CA GLY A 29 -57.40 36.58 25.49
C GLY A 29 -57.60 37.76 24.52
N ILE A 30 -56.97 37.73 23.33
CA ILE A 30 -57.12 38.80 22.33
C ILE A 30 -57.88 38.28 21.14
N ASP A 31 -58.85 39.08 20.67
CA ASP A 31 -59.68 38.77 19.48
C ASP A 31 -58.79 38.66 18.23
N ILE A 32 -58.96 37.61 17.43
CA ILE A 32 -58.25 37.45 16.17
C ILE A 32 -59.02 38.19 15.10
N PRO A 33 -58.43 39.20 14.45
CA PRO A 33 -59.13 39.99 13.42
C PRO A 33 -59.70 39.10 12.30
N ASN A 34 -60.97 39.37 11.92
CA ASN A 34 -61.71 38.66 10.86
C ASN A 34 -61.90 37.15 11.08
N ALA A 35 -61.65 36.61 12.28
CA ALA A 35 -61.90 35.21 12.61
C ALA A 35 -63.31 35.02 13.19
N ASN A 36 -64.32 35.20 12.31
CA ASN A 36 -65.76 35.29 12.66
C ASN A 36 -66.58 34.11 12.10
N LEU A 37 -65.93 33.06 11.68
CA LEU A 37 -66.57 31.79 11.29
C LEU A 37 -66.65 30.79 12.47
N ASN A 38 -67.50 29.79 12.37
CA ASN A 38 -67.50 28.68 13.35
C ASN A 38 -66.28 27.78 13.33
N SER A 39 -65.39 27.99 12.35
CA SER A 39 -64.09 27.28 12.27
C SER A 39 -62.94 28.27 12.09
N TYR A 40 -61.72 27.91 12.54
CA TYR A 40 -60.51 28.68 12.42
C TYR A 40 -59.31 27.76 12.20
N VAL A 41 -58.49 28.08 11.24
CA VAL A 41 -57.21 27.38 10.98
C VAL A 41 -56.11 28.06 11.82
N ALA A 42 -55.74 27.42 12.91
CA ALA A 42 -54.66 27.92 13.79
C ALA A 42 -53.30 27.51 13.26
N THR A 43 -52.43 28.50 12.95
CA THR A 43 -51.06 28.34 12.45
C THR A 43 -50.01 28.74 13.47
N ILE A 44 -50.46 29.39 14.58
CA ILE A 44 -49.59 29.94 15.63
C ILE A 44 -49.98 29.32 16.97
N GLY A 45 -48.99 29.04 17.81
CA GLY A 45 -49.22 28.49 19.16
C GLY A 45 -49.96 29.50 20.07
N GLY A 46 -50.74 28.96 21.01
CA GLY A 46 -51.47 29.77 21.98
C GLY A 46 -52.72 29.05 22.54
N SER A 47 -53.37 29.73 23.44
CA SER A 47 -54.63 29.28 24.03
C SER A 47 -55.79 29.90 23.23
N TYR A 48 -56.58 29.06 22.57
CA TYR A 48 -57.69 29.46 21.70
C TYR A 48 -59.03 29.22 22.37
N THR A 49 -59.88 30.23 22.33
CA THR A 49 -61.29 30.13 22.74
C THR A 49 -62.18 30.68 21.63
N LEU A 50 -63.42 30.21 21.57
CA LEU A 50 -64.45 30.71 20.68
C LEU A 50 -65.53 31.43 21.48
N ARG A 51 -65.69 32.72 21.20
CA ARG A 51 -66.84 33.50 21.71
C ARG A 51 -68.02 33.37 20.73
N VAL A 52 -69.16 32.87 21.21
CA VAL A 52 -70.35 32.70 20.42
C VAL A 52 -71.47 33.56 21.04
N CYS A 53 -72.06 34.43 20.19
CA CYS A 53 -73.13 35.33 20.65
C CYS A 53 -74.40 35.12 19.82
N ASN A 54 -75.54 35.07 20.49
CA ASN A 54 -76.84 35.03 19.86
C ASN A 54 -77.85 35.95 20.65
N LEU A 55 -78.55 36.81 19.93
CA LEU A 55 -79.48 37.77 20.51
C LEU A 55 -78.92 38.59 21.67
N GLY A 56 -77.65 38.98 21.58
CA GLY A 56 -76.94 39.74 22.62
C GLY A 56 -76.36 38.97 23.79
N CYS A 57 -76.64 37.69 23.88
CA CYS A 57 -76.08 36.79 24.92
C CYS A 57 -74.83 36.08 24.34
N CYS A 58 -73.69 36.19 25.05
CA CYS A 58 -72.42 35.61 24.62
C CYS A 58 -71.94 34.56 25.62
N THR A 59 -71.34 33.49 25.09
CA THR A 59 -70.63 32.45 25.88
C THR A 59 -69.26 32.21 25.26
N ILE A 60 -68.31 31.74 26.09
CA ILE A 60 -66.95 31.43 25.67
C ILE A 60 -66.72 29.92 25.85
N SER A 61 -66.14 29.30 24.85
CA SER A 61 -65.77 27.87 24.88
C SER A 61 -64.66 27.61 25.91
N PRO A 62 -64.48 26.34 26.37
CA PRO A 62 -63.24 25.94 26.97
C PRO A 62 -62.05 26.23 26.04
N ALA A 63 -60.89 26.52 26.65
CA ALA A 63 -59.67 26.80 25.91
C ALA A 63 -59.05 25.53 25.30
N ILE A 64 -58.58 25.66 24.07
CA ILE A 64 -57.76 24.65 23.38
C ILE A 64 -56.34 25.21 23.27
N ASN A 65 -55.39 24.50 23.87
CA ASN A 65 -53.98 24.87 23.73
C ASN A 65 -53.41 24.27 22.45
N VAL A 66 -52.93 25.15 21.54
CA VAL A 66 -52.21 24.81 20.32
C VAL A 66 -50.72 25.01 20.58
N VAL A 67 -49.94 23.94 20.31
CA VAL A 67 -48.51 23.96 20.47
C VAL A 67 -47.85 23.87 19.06
N VAL A 68 -46.88 24.71 18.81
CA VAL A 68 -46.09 24.69 17.57
C VAL A 68 -44.66 24.37 17.92
N ASP A 69 -44.21 23.16 17.48
CA ASP A 69 -42.85 22.70 17.66
C ASP A 69 -41.90 23.38 16.67
N ALA A 70 -40.72 23.79 17.15
CA ALA A 70 -39.65 24.24 16.28
C ALA A 70 -38.95 23.04 15.62
N PRO A 71 -38.66 23.11 14.31
CA PRO A 71 -37.97 22.02 13.63
C PRO A 71 -36.57 21.78 14.20
N PRO A 72 -36.11 20.53 14.22
CA PRO A 72 -34.74 20.24 14.62
C PRO A 72 -33.74 20.76 13.60
N THR A 73 -32.51 21.12 14.04
CA THR A 73 -31.39 21.34 13.14
C THR A 73 -30.92 19.99 12.63
N ALA A 74 -30.81 19.83 11.32
CA ALA A 74 -30.36 18.60 10.70
C ALA A 74 -29.12 18.84 9.84
N VAL A 75 -27.95 18.43 10.33
CA VAL A 75 -26.64 18.54 9.68
C VAL A 75 -25.88 17.23 9.86
N ILE A 76 -25.07 16.88 8.87
CA ILE A 76 -24.11 15.77 8.94
C ILE A 76 -22.70 16.34 8.91
N ILE A 77 -21.81 15.81 9.76
CA ILE A 77 -20.39 16.14 9.80
C ILE A 77 -19.59 14.83 9.63
N PRO A 78 -18.59 14.79 8.73
CA PRO A 78 -18.23 15.82 7.75
C PRO A 78 -19.31 15.99 6.67
N SER A 79 -19.47 17.21 6.14
CA SER A 79 -20.48 17.53 5.12
C SER A 79 -19.95 17.39 3.67
N SER A 80 -18.64 17.24 3.51
CA SER A 80 -17.99 17.03 2.22
C SER A 80 -18.06 15.55 1.78
N VAL A 81 -17.84 15.31 0.48
CA VAL A 81 -17.68 13.96 -0.05
C VAL A 81 -16.56 13.23 0.70
N GLN A 82 -16.83 12.02 1.16
CA GLN A 82 -15.86 11.17 1.86
C GLN A 82 -15.31 10.13 0.89
N ASN A 83 -13.99 10.06 0.76
CA ASN A 83 -13.30 9.01 0.02
C ASN A 83 -12.61 8.10 1.03
N ILE A 84 -13.05 6.85 1.12
CA ILE A 84 -12.46 5.82 1.98
C ILE A 84 -11.86 4.71 1.14
N CYS A 85 -10.82 4.07 1.66
CA CYS A 85 -10.23 2.92 0.98
C CYS A 85 -11.06 1.65 1.23
N PHE A 86 -11.05 0.73 0.28
CA PHE A 86 -11.68 -0.58 0.46
C PHE A 86 -11.19 -1.24 1.75
N GLY A 87 -12.13 -1.68 2.59
CA GLY A 87 -11.87 -2.24 3.91
C GLY A 87 -11.68 -1.21 5.04
N SER A 88 -11.69 0.09 4.74
CA SER A 88 -11.66 1.16 5.75
C SER A 88 -13.07 1.65 6.08
N THR A 89 -13.19 2.45 7.13
CA THR A 89 -14.44 3.03 7.61
C THR A 89 -14.34 4.54 7.74
N THR A 90 -15.48 5.23 7.67
CA THR A 90 -15.64 6.61 8.13
C THR A 90 -16.84 6.71 9.05
N THR A 91 -16.84 7.68 9.97
CA THR A 91 -17.98 7.93 10.86
C THR A 91 -18.63 9.26 10.49
N LEU A 92 -19.93 9.21 10.26
CA LEU A 92 -20.78 10.37 10.05
C LEU A 92 -21.47 10.73 11.37
N TYR A 93 -21.54 12.01 11.70
CA TYR A 93 -22.14 12.53 12.92
C TYR A 93 -23.32 13.42 12.55
N ALA A 94 -24.48 13.14 13.11
CA ALA A 94 -25.65 14.00 13.04
C ALA A 94 -25.62 15.07 14.13
N SER A 95 -26.21 16.26 13.84
CA SER A 95 -26.43 17.26 14.88
C SER A 95 -27.18 16.70 16.08
N ILE A 96 -26.83 17.12 17.29
CA ILE A 96 -27.43 16.67 18.54
C ILE A 96 -28.37 17.74 19.11
N GLY A 97 -29.41 17.31 19.80
CA GLY A 97 -30.37 18.17 20.49
C GLY A 97 -31.26 17.38 21.45
N LEU A 98 -31.83 18.09 22.41
CA LEU A 98 -32.75 17.46 23.38
C LEU A 98 -34.00 16.93 22.67
N GLY A 99 -34.29 15.64 22.88
CA GLY A 99 -35.46 14.96 22.31
C GLY A 99 -35.32 14.60 20.84
N TYR A 100 -34.12 14.67 20.27
CA TYR A 100 -33.86 14.24 18.88
C TYR A 100 -33.91 12.71 18.77
N GLN A 101 -34.62 12.24 17.73
CA GLN A 101 -34.65 10.84 17.28
C GLN A 101 -34.06 10.79 15.88
N TYR A 102 -33.27 9.76 15.60
CA TYR A 102 -32.53 9.63 14.35
C TYR A 102 -32.97 8.43 13.56
N GLN A 103 -32.93 8.52 12.24
CA GLN A 103 -32.99 7.40 11.32
C GLN A 103 -32.09 7.71 10.13
N TRP A 104 -31.00 6.96 10.02
CA TRP A 104 -30.10 7.05 8.88
C TRP A 104 -30.69 6.35 7.65
N GLN A 105 -30.36 6.91 6.49
CA GLN A 105 -30.72 6.37 5.19
C GLN A 105 -29.49 6.28 4.31
N VAL A 106 -29.46 5.26 3.44
CA VAL A 106 -28.51 5.14 2.35
C VAL A 106 -29.28 5.04 1.04
N ASN A 107 -28.93 5.88 0.07
CA ASN A 107 -29.61 5.96 -1.23
C ASN A 107 -31.15 6.10 -1.12
N GLY A 108 -31.59 6.84 -0.11
CA GLY A 108 -33.02 7.09 0.17
C GLY A 108 -33.75 5.97 0.93
N ILE A 109 -33.07 4.89 1.31
CA ILE A 109 -33.65 3.74 2.03
C ILE A 109 -33.23 3.76 3.49
N ASP A 110 -34.17 3.59 4.41
CA ASP A 110 -33.92 3.52 5.85
C ASP A 110 -32.99 2.33 6.17
N MET A 111 -31.94 2.61 6.92
CA MET A 111 -31.00 1.60 7.41
C MET A 111 -31.55 1.02 8.71
N PHE A 112 -31.88 -0.27 8.69
CA PHE A 112 -32.43 -0.95 9.86
C PHE A 112 -31.52 -0.81 11.10
N GLY A 113 -32.09 -0.34 12.22
CA GLY A 113 -31.40 -0.16 13.48
C GLY A 113 -30.43 1.03 13.56
N ALA A 114 -30.28 1.82 12.50
CA ALA A 114 -29.39 2.98 12.47
C ALA A 114 -30.08 4.23 13.06
N THR A 115 -30.27 4.22 14.38
CA THR A 115 -31.02 5.24 15.14
C THR A 115 -30.15 6.05 16.11
N ASN A 116 -28.84 5.93 16.05
CA ASN A 116 -27.92 6.74 16.83
C ASN A 116 -27.60 8.06 16.11
N ASN A 117 -27.07 9.05 16.84
CA ASN A 117 -26.55 10.29 16.27
C ASN A 117 -25.24 10.09 15.48
N THR A 118 -24.70 8.88 15.44
CA THR A 118 -23.49 8.53 14.67
C THR A 118 -23.76 7.31 13.80
N LEU A 119 -23.12 7.27 12.63
CA LEU A 119 -23.15 6.13 11.72
C LEU A 119 -21.73 5.84 11.22
N THR A 120 -21.23 4.61 11.49
CA THR A 120 -19.99 4.12 10.86
C THR A 120 -20.31 3.50 9.52
N VAL A 121 -19.62 3.94 8.47
CA VAL A 121 -19.89 3.60 7.09
C VAL A 121 -18.69 2.87 6.47
N THR A 122 -18.96 1.78 5.78
CA THR A 122 -17.97 0.95 5.05
C THR A 122 -18.22 0.90 3.55
N ASN A 123 -19.45 1.19 3.11
CA ASN A 123 -19.89 1.03 1.73
C ASN A 123 -20.08 2.38 1.05
N ALA A 124 -19.89 2.40 -0.26
CA ALA A 124 -20.23 3.56 -1.09
C ALA A 124 -21.74 3.80 -1.09
N GLY A 125 -22.14 5.09 -1.11
CA GLY A 125 -23.53 5.48 -1.14
C GLY A 125 -23.75 6.95 -0.85
N ILE A 126 -24.99 7.38 -0.96
CA ILE A 126 -25.45 8.71 -0.59
C ILE A 126 -26.19 8.57 0.76
N TYR A 127 -25.60 9.14 1.80
CA TYR A 127 -26.09 9.02 3.17
C TYR A 127 -26.79 10.29 3.60
N THR A 128 -27.96 10.15 4.23
CA THR A 128 -28.65 11.21 4.93
C THR A 128 -29.18 10.72 6.26
N VAL A 129 -29.58 11.65 7.13
CA VAL A 129 -30.25 11.30 8.39
C VAL A 129 -31.56 12.09 8.49
N ARG A 130 -32.60 11.38 8.83
CA ARG A 130 -33.88 11.94 9.23
C ARG A 130 -33.84 12.20 10.74
N ILE A 131 -34.04 13.44 11.15
CA ILE A 131 -34.09 13.85 12.57
C ILE A 131 -35.50 14.26 12.91
N THR A 132 -36.06 13.64 13.94
CA THR A 132 -37.41 13.95 14.45
C THR A 132 -37.29 14.51 15.87
N LYS A 133 -38.04 15.58 16.13
CA LYS A 133 -38.25 16.17 17.47
C LYS A 133 -39.73 16.52 17.61
N GLY A 134 -40.42 15.89 18.57
CA GLY A 134 -41.87 16.03 18.67
C GLY A 134 -42.58 15.69 17.35
N TYR A 135 -43.33 16.65 16.81
CA TYR A 135 -44.03 16.49 15.53
C TYR A 135 -43.23 16.97 14.31
N CYS A 136 -42.00 17.46 14.51
CA CYS A 136 -41.14 17.97 13.45
C CYS A 136 -40.14 16.92 12.95
N THR A 137 -40.09 16.76 11.63
CA THR A 137 -39.13 15.88 10.96
C THR A 137 -38.36 16.67 9.91
N VAL A 138 -37.04 16.59 9.91
CA VAL A 138 -36.15 17.25 8.94
C VAL A 138 -35.10 16.25 8.46
N TYR A 139 -34.76 16.31 7.17
CA TYR A 139 -33.67 15.56 6.57
C TYR A 139 -32.43 16.44 6.49
N ALA A 140 -31.29 15.92 6.91
CA ALA A 140 -30.03 16.60 6.70
C ALA A 140 -29.62 16.58 5.22
N PRO A 141 -28.83 17.56 4.74
CA PRO A 141 -28.17 17.47 3.44
C PRO A 141 -27.37 16.16 3.36
N SER A 142 -27.44 15.49 2.21
CA SER A 142 -26.78 14.20 2.03
C SER A 142 -25.27 14.33 1.89
N VAL A 143 -24.57 13.29 2.33
CA VAL A 143 -23.11 13.14 2.18
C VAL A 143 -22.85 11.92 1.29
N GLN A 144 -22.05 12.13 0.23
CA GLN A 144 -21.60 11.03 -0.62
C GLN A 144 -20.36 10.37 -0.01
N VAL A 145 -20.37 9.05 0.07
CA VAL A 145 -19.21 8.22 0.45
C VAL A 145 -18.81 7.40 -0.77
N ASN A 146 -17.54 7.50 -1.17
CA ASN A 146 -16.93 6.72 -2.23
C ASN A 146 -15.94 5.73 -1.61
N VAL A 147 -15.95 4.49 -2.09
CA VAL A 147 -14.96 3.47 -1.70
C VAL A 147 -13.95 3.34 -2.83
N GLN A 148 -12.70 3.69 -2.53
CA GLN A 148 -11.59 3.66 -3.46
C GLN A 148 -10.89 2.29 -3.43
N PRO A 149 -10.49 1.72 -4.57
CA PRO A 149 -9.77 0.47 -4.60
C PRO A 149 -8.38 0.61 -3.97
N LEU A 150 -7.91 -0.47 -3.34
CA LEU A 150 -6.51 -0.56 -2.92
C LEU A 150 -5.60 -0.66 -4.16
N PRO A 151 -4.37 -0.15 -4.10
CA PRO A 151 -3.40 -0.37 -5.16
C PRO A 151 -3.09 -1.86 -5.31
N SER A 152 -2.77 -2.30 -6.52
CA SER A 152 -2.06 -3.55 -6.69
C SER A 152 -0.66 -3.38 -6.09
N ALA A 153 -0.22 -4.31 -5.24
CA ALA A 153 1.11 -4.27 -4.63
C ALA A 153 1.74 -5.66 -4.75
N VAL A 154 2.58 -5.82 -5.76
CA VAL A 154 3.31 -7.06 -6.06
C VAL A 154 4.74 -6.70 -6.42
N ILE A 155 5.71 -7.42 -5.86
CA ILE A 155 7.13 -7.32 -6.25
C ILE A 155 7.60 -8.63 -6.86
N THR A 156 8.48 -8.51 -7.85
CA THR A 156 9.06 -9.62 -8.59
C THR A 156 10.54 -9.40 -8.83
N THR A 157 11.25 -10.49 -9.16
CA THR A 157 12.63 -10.49 -9.66
C THR A 157 12.66 -11.17 -11.02
N SER A 158 13.58 -10.76 -11.89
CA SER A 158 13.79 -11.40 -13.20
C SER A 158 14.57 -12.71 -13.10
N VAL A 159 15.29 -12.92 -12.00
CA VAL A 159 16.11 -14.09 -11.70
C VAL A 159 15.82 -14.60 -10.29
N SER A 160 16.34 -15.79 -9.94
CA SER A 160 16.23 -16.31 -8.58
C SER A 160 16.74 -15.32 -7.53
N PRO A 161 16.05 -15.16 -6.38
CA PRO A 161 16.52 -14.30 -5.30
C PRO A 161 17.66 -14.89 -4.48
N VAL A 162 18.39 -15.86 -5.05
CA VAL A 162 19.61 -16.46 -4.49
C VAL A 162 20.78 -15.99 -5.35
N ILE A 163 21.64 -15.15 -4.79
CA ILE A 163 22.77 -14.53 -5.50
C ILE A 163 24.10 -14.88 -4.82
N CYS A 164 25.19 -14.69 -5.53
CA CYS A 164 26.53 -14.89 -4.96
C CYS A 164 27.01 -13.62 -4.24
N GLN A 165 27.90 -13.79 -3.27
CA GLN A 165 28.53 -12.68 -2.56
C GLN A 165 29.22 -11.74 -3.58
N GLY A 166 28.85 -10.43 -3.50
CA GLY A 166 29.33 -9.39 -4.41
C GLY A 166 28.41 -9.10 -5.59
N ASP A 167 27.44 -9.98 -5.86
CA ASP A 167 26.41 -9.72 -6.88
C ASP A 167 25.29 -8.82 -6.34
N SER A 168 24.46 -8.35 -7.25
CA SER A 168 23.25 -7.59 -6.95
C SER A 168 22.03 -8.12 -7.68
N LEU A 169 20.86 -7.87 -7.10
CA LEU A 169 19.57 -8.29 -7.63
C LEU A 169 18.65 -7.08 -7.77
N GLN A 170 17.99 -6.95 -8.90
CA GLN A 170 16.92 -5.96 -9.07
C GLN A 170 15.57 -6.57 -8.63
N ILE A 171 14.88 -5.86 -7.74
CA ILE A 171 13.50 -6.14 -7.33
C ILE A 171 12.63 -5.03 -7.91
N THR A 172 11.56 -5.43 -8.61
CA THR A 172 10.66 -4.49 -9.30
C THR A 172 9.24 -4.64 -8.78
N ALA A 173 8.60 -3.52 -8.47
CA ALA A 173 7.18 -3.44 -8.14
C ALA A 173 6.36 -3.14 -9.41
N ASN A 174 5.09 -3.54 -9.39
CA ASN A 174 4.16 -3.14 -10.44
C ASN A 174 3.97 -1.61 -10.46
N VAL A 175 3.72 -1.06 -11.65
CA VAL A 175 3.58 0.38 -11.86
C VAL A 175 2.17 0.75 -12.28
N ALA A 176 1.72 1.92 -11.80
CA ALA A 176 0.54 2.62 -12.30
C ALA A 176 0.72 4.13 -12.10
N PRO A 177 -0.03 4.97 -12.85
CA PRO A 177 0.06 6.41 -12.69
C PRO A 177 -0.23 6.86 -11.25
N GLY A 178 0.62 7.73 -10.72
CA GLY A 178 0.46 8.32 -9.39
C GLY A 178 0.76 7.38 -8.22
N TYR A 179 1.36 6.22 -8.44
CA TYR A 179 1.83 5.36 -7.35
C TYR A 179 3.05 5.97 -6.66
N ILE A 180 3.04 5.91 -5.33
CA ILE A 180 4.15 6.29 -4.46
C ILE A 180 4.66 5.03 -3.79
N TYR A 181 5.99 4.83 -3.79
CA TYR A 181 6.65 3.63 -3.30
C TYR A 181 7.45 3.92 -2.04
N GLN A 182 7.34 3.01 -1.06
CA GLN A 182 8.18 3.00 0.15
C GLN A 182 8.71 1.58 0.33
N TRP A 183 10.01 1.41 0.17
CA TRP A 183 10.68 0.12 0.28
C TRP A 183 11.12 -0.17 1.71
N TYR A 184 11.05 -1.43 2.07
CA TYR A 184 11.44 -1.92 3.40
C TYR A 184 12.43 -3.07 3.27
N TYR A 185 13.45 -3.06 4.13
CA TYR A 185 14.43 -4.10 4.34
C TYR A 185 14.30 -4.60 5.78
N ASN A 186 14.03 -5.88 5.98
CA ASN A 186 13.80 -6.49 7.30
C ASN A 186 12.80 -5.66 8.15
N ASN A 187 11.69 -5.23 7.53
CA ASN A 187 10.66 -4.34 8.11
C ASN A 187 11.12 -2.91 8.45
N THR A 188 12.36 -2.53 8.16
CA THR A 188 12.86 -1.16 8.33
C THR A 188 12.75 -0.40 7.02
N LEU A 189 12.24 0.84 7.06
CA LEU A 189 12.11 1.69 5.88
C LEU A 189 13.50 1.97 5.27
N ILE A 190 13.65 1.79 3.97
CA ILE A 190 14.83 2.23 3.20
C ILE A 190 14.62 3.71 2.87
N PRO A 191 15.41 4.62 3.43
CA PRO A 191 15.20 6.05 3.22
C PRO A 191 15.55 6.48 1.79
N ASN A 192 14.90 7.55 1.32
CA ASN A 192 15.18 8.21 0.02
C ASN A 192 15.02 7.32 -1.22
N VAL A 193 14.24 6.24 -1.14
CA VAL A 193 13.92 5.37 -2.27
C VAL A 193 12.42 5.44 -2.56
N SER A 194 12.06 6.05 -3.69
CA SER A 194 10.67 6.23 -4.13
C SER A 194 10.41 5.68 -5.54
N THR A 195 11.38 4.96 -6.11
CA THR A 195 11.28 4.34 -7.45
C THR A 195 10.50 3.02 -7.40
N SER A 196 9.94 2.61 -8.55
CA SER A 196 9.25 1.32 -8.68
C SER A 196 10.18 0.11 -8.63
N SER A 197 11.50 0.31 -8.61
CA SER A 197 12.49 -0.77 -8.49
C SER A 197 13.64 -0.37 -7.59
N ILE A 198 14.27 -1.36 -6.96
CA ILE A 198 15.50 -1.22 -6.18
C ILE A 198 16.51 -2.27 -6.59
N THR A 199 17.81 -1.94 -6.47
CA THR A 199 18.91 -2.92 -6.60
C THR A 199 19.44 -3.23 -5.22
N VAL A 200 19.52 -4.51 -4.88
CA VAL A 200 19.89 -5.00 -3.55
C VAL A 200 21.06 -5.97 -3.63
N SER A 201 21.94 -5.95 -2.61
CA SER A 201 23.11 -6.79 -2.50
C SER A 201 23.25 -7.41 -1.11
N ASN A 202 22.26 -7.24 -0.23
CA ASN A 202 22.25 -7.80 1.12
C ASN A 202 21.20 -8.90 1.25
N ALA A 203 21.52 -9.96 1.97
CA ALA A 203 20.56 -10.99 2.34
C ALA A 203 19.52 -10.43 3.32
N GLY A 204 18.25 -10.81 3.13
CA GLY A 204 17.16 -10.37 3.99
C GLY A 204 15.84 -10.33 3.27
N SER A 205 14.81 -9.85 3.96
CA SER A 205 13.46 -9.73 3.44
C SER A 205 13.20 -8.33 2.89
N TYR A 206 12.63 -8.26 1.70
CA TYR A 206 12.27 -7.01 1.03
C TYR A 206 10.79 -6.98 0.72
N LYS A 207 10.16 -5.84 0.98
CA LYS A 207 8.77 -5.54 0.59
C LYS A 207 8.64 -4.08 0.23
N VAL A 208 7.57 -3.74 -0.49
CA VAL A 208 7.21 -2.36 -0.82
C VAL A 208 5.80 -2.05 -0.31
N LYS A 209 5.62 -0.86 0.21
CA LYS A 209 4.34 -0.25 0.52
C LYS A 209 4.00 0.70 -0.61
N ILE A 210 2.87 0.48 -1.27
CA ILE A 210 2.41 1.29 -2.40
C ILE A 210 1.21 2.12 -1.97
N THR A 211 1.25 3.42 -2.26
CA THR A 211 0.13 4.34 -2.08
C THR A 211 -0.36 4.80 -3.45
N ASN A 212 -1.68 4.74 -3.70
CA ASN A 212 -2.26 5.24 -4.96
C ASN A 212 -2.66 6.72 -4.86
N ILE A 213 -3.19 7.29 -5.95
CA ILE A 213 -3.63 8.69 -6.05
C ILE A 213 -4.75 9.07 -5.05
N PHE A 214 -5.47 8.11 -4.51
CA PHE A 214 -6.52 8.31 -3.51
C PHE A 214 -5.99 8.23 -2.08
N GLY A 215 -4.69 8.01 -1.89
CA GLY A 215 -4.07 7.81 -0.58
C GLY A 215 -4.26 6.40 -0.02
N CYS A 216 -4.83 5.47 -0.78
CA CYS A 216 -5.00 4.09 -0.35
C CYS A 216 -3.69 3.32 -0.42
N VAL A 217 -3.43 2.54 0.60
CA VAL A 217 -2.15 1.88 0.84
C VAL A 217 -2.28 0.38 0.85
N LYS A 218 -1.29 -0.31 0.25
CA LYS A 218 -1.15 -1.77 0.33
C LYS A 218 0.32 -2.17 0.38
N GLU A 219 0.64 -3.20 1.18
CA GLU A 219 1.95 -3.84 1.18
C GLU A 219 1.99 -4.99 0.17
N SER A 220 3.17 -5.20 -0.42
CA SER A 220 3.41 -6.29 -1.37
C SER A 220 3.62 -7.64 -0.67
N ASN A 221 3.77 -8.69 -1.48
CA ASN A 221 4.46 -9.92 -1.08
C ASN A 221 5.88 -9.59 -0.60
N ILE A 222 6.50 -10.56 0.10
CA ILE A 222 7.89 -10.47 0.57
C ILE A 222 8.77 -11.28 -0.38
N ILE A 223 9.94 -10.73 -0.75
CA ILE A 223 11.03 -11.45 -1.41
C ILE A 223 12.17 -11.60 -0.41
N ASN A 224 12.56 -12.85 -0.15
CA ASN A 224 13.70 -13.18 0.69
C ASN A 224 14.94 -13.39 -0.19
N VAL A 225 15.92 -12.50 -0.07
CA VAL A 225 17.19 -12.58 -0.78
C VAL A 225 18.18 -13.40 0.06
N THR A 226 18.79 -14.39 -0.57
CA THR A 226 19.84 -15.24 0.04
C THR A 226 21.15 -15.00 -0.68
N ILE A 227 22.25 -14.90 0.07
CA ILE A 227 23.61 -14.75 -0.47
C ILE A 227 24.41 -16.00 -0.20
N ASN A 228 24.88 -16.62 -1.26
CA ASN A 228 25.81 -17.73 -1.20
C ASN A 228 27.25 -17.21 -1.14
N PRO A 229 28.11 -17.76 -0.28
CA PRO A 229 29.52 -17.38 -0.23
C PRO A 229 30.24 -17.80 -1.51
N LEU A 230 31.25 -17.03 -1.89
CA LEU A 230 32.17 -17.42 -2.94
C LEU A 230 33.04 -18.59 -2.48
N PRO A 231 33.46 -19.49 -3.39
CA PRO A 231 34.44 -20.52 -3.06
C PRO A 231 35.81 -19.87 -2.74
N ILE A 232 36.63 -20.57 -1.99
CA ILE A 232 38.06 -20.26 -1.94
C ILE A 232 38.64 -20.64 -3.30
N ALA A 233 39.48 -19.75 -3.86
CA ALA A 233 40.19 -20.02 -5.10
C ALA A 233 41.66 -19.63 -4.92
N SER A 234 42.54 -20.62 -4.97
CA SER A 234 43.99 -20.43 -4.80
C SER A 234 44.75 -21.49 -5.62
N ILE A 235 45.92 -21.15 -6.10
CA ILE A 235 46.86 -22.05 -6.77
C ILE A 235 48.18 -22.04 -6.00
N LEU A 236 48.75 -23.26 -5.84
CA LEU A 236 50.08 -23.47 -5.35
C LEU A 236 50.87 -24.35 -6.32
N PRO A 237 52.07 -23.94 -6.82
CA PRO A 237 52.92 -24.77 -7.64
C PRO A 237 53.59 -25.84 -6.79
N ASN A 238 53.72 -27.05 -7.33
CA ASN A 238 54.46 -28.15 -6.72
C ASN A 238 55.88 -28.22 -7.35
N GLY A 239 56.66 -27.14 -7.15
CA GLY A 239 58.00 -27.05 -7.71
C GLY A 239 58.32 -25.66 -8.28
N ALA A 240 59.48 -25.54 -8.93
CA ALA A 240 59.91 -24.31 -9.57
C ALA A 240 59.03 -23.98 -10.76
N THR A 241 58.66 -22.70 -10.92
CA THR A 241 57.87 -22.19 -12.06
C THR A 241 58.75 -21.60 -13.20
N ASN A 242 60.06 -21.72 -13.04
CA ASN A 242 61.05 -21.38 -14.03
C ASN A 242 61.96 -22.60 -14.26
N PHE A 243 61.88 -23.22 -15.44
CA PHE A 243 62.56 -24.50 -15.76
C PHE A 243 62.89 -24.55 -17.26
N CYS A 244 63.70 -25.59 -17.67
CA CYS A 244 64.11 -25.79 -19.04
C CYS A 244 63.04 -26.53 -19.84
N ASN A 245 63.03 -26.30 -21.15
CA ASN A 245 62.17 -27.03 -22.08
C ASN A 245 62.39 -28.55 -21.93
N GLY A 246 61.25 -29.28 -21.89
CA GLY A 246 61.20 -30.73 -21.62
C GLY A 246 60.89 -31.06 -20.14
N GLN A 247 60.91 -30.10 -19.26
CA GLN A 247 60.46 -30.23 -17.87
C GLN A 247 59.01 -29.73 -17.74
N ASN A 248 58.39 -29.93 -16.55
CA ASN A 248 57.04 -29.44 -16.22
C ASN A 248 56.95 -29.10 -14.75
N VAL A 249 55.84 -28.36 -14.43
CA VAL A 249 55.43 -28.12 -13.05
C VAL A 249 53.96 -28.48 -12.89
N VAL A 250 53.56 -29.02 -11.76
CA VAL A 250 52.16 -29.29 -11.42
C VAL A 250 51.65 -28.10 -10.60
N LEU A 251 50.57 -27.48 -11.06
CA LEU A 251 49.84 -26.45 -10.33
C LEU A 251 48.69 -27.13 -9.63
N ASN A 252 48.52 -26.88 -8.32
CA ASN A 252 47.46 -27.45 -7.50
C ASN A 252 46.49 -26.36 -7.09
N ALA A 253 45.22 -26.50 -7.47
CA ALA A 253 44.14 -25.72 -6.93
C ALA A 253 43.74 -26.23 -5.54
N ASN A 254 43.16 -25.32 -4.70
CA ASN A 254 42.52 -25.79 -3.47
C ASN A 254 41.42 -26.81 -3.77
N THR A 255 41.25 -27.79 -2.87
CA THR A 255 40.23 -28.84 -3.00
C THR A 255 39.10 -28.61 -2.00
N GLY A 256 37.90 -29.12 -2.31
CA GLY A 256 36.71 -29.06 -1.45
C GLY A 256 35.54 -29.80 -2.05
N VAL A 257 34.55 -30.15 -1.23
CA VAL A 257 33.35 -30.86 -1.68
C VAL A 257 32.54 -29.98 -2.62
N GLY A 258 32.15 -30.49 -3.77
CA GLY A 258 31.29 -29.78 -4.75
C GLY A 258 32.01 -28.67 -5.51
N LEU A 259 33.34 -28.60 -5.46
CA LEU A 259 34.12 -27.65 -6.28
C LEU A 259 34.35 -28.22 -7.67
N THR A 260 34.25 -27.34 -8.67
CA THR A 260 34.62 -27.59 -10.05
C THR A 260 35.62 -26.52 -10.51
N TYR A 261 36.41 -26.85 -11.53
CA TYR A 261 37.56 -26.07 -11.94
C TYR A 261 37.54 -25.80 -13.43
N GLN A 262 38.07 -24.67 -13.86
CA GLN A 262 38.42 -24.34 -15.23
C GLN A 262 39.75 -23.58 -15.22
N TRP A 263 40.82 -24.22 -15.71
CA TRP A 263 42.13 -23.59 -15.79
C TRP A 263 42.21 -22.60 -16.97
N LEU A 264 42.95 -21.54 -16.75
CA LEU A 264 43.21 -20.49 -17.73
C LEU A 264 44.72 -20.35 -17.96
N ASN A 265 45.12 -20.05 -19.19
CA ASN A 265 46.43 -19.55 -19.53
C ASN A 265 46.31 -18.21 -20.21
N ASN A 266 46.98 -17.17 -19.72
CA ASN A 266 46.85 -15.80 -20.17
C ASN A 266 45.39 -15.33 -20.31
N ASN A 267 44.55 -15.66 -19.30
CA ASN A 267 43.11 -15.42 -19.22
C ASN A 267 42.25 -16.20 -20.26
N ALA A 268 42.82 -17.05 -21.07
CA ALA A 268 42.08 -17.91 -22.02
C ALA A 268 41.83 -19.29 -21.39
N PRO A 269 40.62 -19.84 -21.53
CA PRO A 269 40.31 -21.19 -21.00
C PRO A 269 41.17 -22.28 -21.68
N ILE A 270 41.76 -23.17 -20.89
CA ILE A 270 42.48 -24.35 -21.42
C ILE A 270 41.42 -25.45 -21.60
N THR A 271 41.23 -25.93 -22.81
CA THR A 271 40.23 -26.90 -23.19
C THR A 271 40.40 -28.18 -22.34
N ALA A 272 39.29 -28.68 -21.74
CA ALA A 272 39.20 -29.87 -20.92
C ALA A 272 40.06 -29.85 -19.62
N ALA A 273 40.63 -28.72 -19.24
CA ALA A 273 41.41 -28.57 -17.98
C ALA A 273 40.49 -28.30 -16.81
N THR A 274 39.80 -29.32 -16.29
CA THR A 274 38.75 -29.22 -15.24
C THR A 274 39.11 -30.01 -13.96
N SER A 275 40.31 -30.53 -13.85
CA SER A 275 40.80 -31.21 -12.64
C SER A 275 41.30 -30.19 -11.61
N SER A 276 41.40 -30.59 -10.34
CA SER A 276 41.99 -29.75 -9.28
C SER A 276 43.52 -29.54 -9.48
N THR A 277 44.15 -30.24 -10.43
CA THR A 277 45.56 -30.12 -10.75
C THR A 277 45.74 -29.89 -12.26
N LEU A 278 46.78 -29.14 -12.63
CA LEU A 278 47.19 -28.92 -14.00
C LEU A 278 48.71 -29.11 -14.13
N THR A 279 49.13 -30.02 -15.03
CA THR A 279 50.53 -30.14 -15.41
C THR A 279 50.85 -29.13 -16.52
N VAL A 280 51.85 -28.29 -16.31
CA VAL A 280 52.21 -27.19 -17.19
C VAL A 280 53.64 -27.39 -17.73
N ASN A 281 53.82 -27.31 -19.05
CA ASN A 281 55.10 -27.41 -19.76
C ASN A 281 55.34 -26.27 -20.76
N ALA A 282 54.51 -25.23 -20.72
CA ALA A 282 54.63 -24.04 -21.58
C ALA A 282 54.63 -22.75 -20.74
N SER A 283 55.35 -21.73 -21.24
CA SER A 283 55.35 -20.41 -20.64
C SER A 283 53.96 -19.79 -20.69
N GLY A 284 53.57 -19.05 -19.64
CA GLY A 284 52.29 -18.37 -19.55
C GLY A 284 51.94 -17.92 -18.11
N SER A 285 50.83 -17.23 -18.01
CA SER A 285 50.24 -16.81 -16.75
C SER A 285 49.01 -17.66 -16.46
N TYR A 286 49.12 -18.55 -15.45
CA TYR A 286 48.09 -19.54 -15.15
C TYR A 286 47.22 -19.11 -13.96
N ALA A 287 45.91 -19.30 -14.15
CA ALA A 287 44.90 -19.09 -13.12
C ALA A 287 43.85 -20.19 -13.18
N VAL A 288 43.04 -20.35 -12.14
CA VAL A 288 41.91 -21.27 -12.15
C VAL A 288 40.64 -20.53 -11.71
N VAL A 289 39.56 -20.72 -12.43
CA VAL A 289 38.21 -20.41 -12.00
C VAL A 289 37.70 -21.59 -11.20
N VAL A 290 37.34 -21.32 -9.93
CA VAL A 290 36.74 -22.33 -9.04
C VAL A 290 35.26 -22.00 -8.89
N SER A 291 34.39 -23.00 -9.11
CA SER A 291 32.94 -22.86 -8.89
C SER A 291 32.52 -23.80 -7.76
N ASN A 292 31.55 -23.38 -6.94
CA ASN A 292 30.94 -24.20 -5.91
C ASN A 292 29.61 -24.81 -6.35
N ALA A 293 28.99 -25.65 -5.53
CA ALA A 293 27.72 -26.32 -5.83
C ALA A 293 26.52 -25.33 -5.99
N ASN A 294 26.64 -24.10 -5.48
CA ASN A 294 25.65 -23.04 -5.63
C ASN A 294 25.86 -22.22 -6.93
N GLY A 295 26.81 -22.57 -7.76
CA GLY A 295 27.14 -21.87 -9.00
C GLY A 295 27.96 -20.59 -8.80
N CYS A 296 28.42 -20.28 -7.58
CA CYS A 296 29.26 -19.11 -7.33
C CYS A 296 30.68 -19.38 -7.76
N VAL A 297 31.27 -18.42 -8.45
CA VAL A 297 32.61 -18.54 -9.06
C VAL A 297 33.60 -17.54 -8.49
N LYS A 298 34.86 -17.96 -8.41
CA LYS A 298 35.98 -17.08 -8.01
C LYS A 298 37.22 -17.42 -8.81
N LEU A 299 37.95 -16.39 -9.26
CA LEU A 299 39.24 -16.52 -9.89
C LEU A 299 40.33 -16.59 -8.80
N SER A 300 41.30 -17.48 -8.98
CA SER A 300 42.46 -17.62 -8.09
C SER A 300 43.49 -16.50 -8.26
N ASN A 301 44.53 -16.56 -7.42
CA ASN A 301 45.81 -15.89 -7.71
C ASN A 301 46.38 -16.42 -9.04
N THR A 302 47.28 -15.67 -9.65
CA THR A 302 47.95 -16.02 -10.91
C THR A 302 49.37 -16.50 -10.64
N ILE A 303 49.80 -17.57 -11.33
CA ILE A 303 51.13 -18.12 -11.27
C ILE A 303 51.84 -17.92 -12.62
N PRO A 304 52.89 -17.13 -12.73
CA PRO A 304 53.72 -17.04 -13.94
C PRO A 304 54.61 -18.28 -14.07
N VAL A 305 54.62 -18.92 -15.21
CA VAL A 305 55.53 -20.03 -15.56
C VAL A 305 56.40 -19.58 -16.73
N ILE A 306 57.73 -19.81 -16.59
CA ILE A 306 58.75 -19.50 -17.56
C ILE A 306 59.48 -20.79 -17.97
N VAL A 307 59.42 -21.10 -19.26
CA VAL A 307 60.14 -22.24 -19.84
C VAL A 307 61.27 -21.69 -20.72
N ASN A 308 62.50 -22.00 -20.31
CA ASN A 308 63.72 -21.54 -20.99
C ASN A 308 64.10 -22.55 -22.08
N PRO A 309 64.63 -22.08 -23.20
CA PRO A 309 65.17 -22.96 -24.21
C PRO A 309 66.38 -23.73 -23.67
N VAL A 310 66.56 -24.97 -24.09
CA VAL A 310 67.76 -25.74 -23.79
C VAL A 310 68.93 -25.19 -24.60
N PRO A 311 70.07 -24.90 -23.96
CA PRO A 311 71.24 -24.41 -24.68
C PRO A 311 71.75 -25.47 -25.64
N VAL A 312 72.14 -25.05 -26.84
CA VAL A 312 72.77 -25.92 -27.81
C VAL A 312 74.26 -25.96 -27.54
N ALA A 313 74.73 -27.17 -27.19
CA ALA A 313 76.17 -27.41 -27.06
C ALA A 313 76.70 -27.95 -28.40
N SER A 314 77.69 -27.29 -28.99
CA SER A 314 78.39 -27.79 -30.19
C SER A 314 79.88 -27.83 -29.90
N LEU A 315 80.48 -28.86 -30.32
CA LEU A 315 81.95 -29.04 -30.34
C LEU A 315 82.42 -29.10 -31.75
N THR A 316 83.34 -28.22 -32.12
CA THR A 316 84.05 -28.29 -33.43
C THR A 316 85.55 -28.48 -33.18
N ALA A 317 86.13 -29.47 -33.84
CA ALA A 317 87.60 -29.59 -33.81
C ALA A 317 88.17 -28.46 -34.68
N LEU A 318 89.05 -27.63 -34.11
CA LEU A 318 89.74 -26.53 -34.79
C LEU A 318 90.90 -27.06 -35.62
N THR A 319 91.28 -28.27 -35.50
CA THR A 319 92.31 -28.96 -36.23
C THR A 319 91.83 -30.34 -36.72
N SER A 320 92.55 -30.97 -37.65
CA SER A 320 92.24 -32.31 -38.13
C SER A 320 92.16 -33.27 -36.90
N ASN A 321 91.10 -34.08 -36.83
CA ASN A 321 90.92 -35.14 -35.82
C ASN A 321 91.76 -36.38 -36.12
N GLN A 322 92.56 -36.31 -37.20
CA GLN A 322 93.58 -37.34 -37.51
C GLN A 322 94.98 -36.80 -37.17
N PHE A 323 95.63 -37.42 -36.27
CA PHE A 323 96.96 -37.10 -35.83
C PHE A 323 97.79 -38.40 -35.57
N CYS A 324 99.10 -38.29 -35.67
CA CYS A 324 100.03 -39.42 -35.48
C CYS A 324 100.20 -39.72 -33.95
N ALA A 325 100.59 -40.89 -33.61
CA ALA A 325 100.86 -41.22 -32.19
C ALA A 325 101.93 -40.33 -31.59
N GLY A 326 101.48 -39.51 -30.57
CA GLY A 326 102.33 -38.51 -29.87
C GLY A 326 101.83 -37.06 -30.07
N ASP A 327 100.89 -36.77 -30.98
CA ASP A 327 100.31 -35.48 -31.24
C ASP A 327 99.10 -35.24 -30.33
N SER A 328 98.70 -34.01 -30.09
CA SER A 328 97.48 -33.61 -29.36
C SER A 328 96.59 -32.73 -30.20
N VAL A 329 95.26 -32.79 -30.00
CA VAL A 329 94.24 -31.94 -30.60
C VAL A 329 93.66 -30.96 -29.57
#